data_af8ba8418dcb4dc1b92707e29a357325
#
_entry.id   af8ba8418dcb4dc1b92707e29a357325
#
_cell.length_a   1.000
_cell.length_b   1.000
_cell.length_c   1.000
_cell.angle_alpha   90.00
_cell.angle_beta   90.00
_cell.angle_gamma   90.00
#
_symmetry.space_group_name_H-M   'P 1'
#
loop_
_entity.id
_entity.type
_entity.pdbx_description
1 polymer ?
#
loop_
_entity_poly.entity_id
_entity_poly.type
_entity_poly.pdbx_seq_one_letter_code
_entity_poly.pdbx_strand_id
1 'polypeptide(L)'
;MNIGKFKVDVLDTGVFTLDGGSMFGVVPKALWAKAYHPGDELNRIPLSARPLLVRWDDKKILIDTGNGDKFSDKLANIYSIDKTKSSLEVALKQFDLKPEDIDAVILTHLHFDHVGGATKKIGDKIIPTLPNAKFYVQKDHLNWAKNPTEKDRASFFKDDFMSLLADGLLETIDGEGEIFQGISVIPVNGHTKSMQTVKITDGGTTLY
;
A
#
# COMPACT_ATOMS: atom_id res chain seq x y z
N MET A 1 -9.99 0.95 15.65
CA MET A 1 -10.30 -0.18 16.55
C MET A 1 -9.13 -0.47 17.45
N ASN A 2 -9.31 -1.29 18.50
CA ASN A 2 -8.20 -1.69 19.37
C ASN A 2 -8.02 -3.21 19.31
N ILE A 3 -6.77 -3.65 19.23
CA ILE A 3 -6.34 -5.06 19.32
C ILE A 3 -5.38 -5.13 20.51
N GLY A 4 -5.93 -5.41 21.70
CA GLY A 4 -5.19 -5.27 22.94
C GLY A 4 -4.57 -3.88 23.10
N LYS A 5 -3.21 -3.81 23.18
CA LYS A 5 -2.47 -2.52 23.26
C LYS A 5 -2.41 -1.73 21.96
N PHE A 6 -2.67 -2.36 20.82
CA PHE A 6 -2.57 -1.71 19.52
C PHE A 6 -3.83 -0.91 19.17
N LYS A 7 -3.67 0.37 18.91
CA LYS A 7 -4.70 1.20 18.28
C LYS A 7 -4.51 1.17 16.76
N VAL A 8 -5.52 0.68 16.04
CA VAL A 8 -5.51 0.56 14.58
C VAL A 8 -6.54 1.52 14.00
N ASP A 9 -6.08 2.45 13.18
CA ASP A 9 -6.89 3.43 12.47
C ASP A 9 -6.69 3.27 10.96
N VAL A 10 -7.72 3.60 10.18
CA VAL A 10 -7.65 3.58 8.71
C VAL A 10 -7.28 4.98 8.24
N LEU A 11 -6.25 5.08 7.39
CA LEU A 11 -5.92 6.29 6.66
C LEU A 11 -6.74 6.33 5.36
N ASP A 12 -7.31 7.47 5.03
CA ASP A 12 -7.92 7.69 3.72
C ASP A 12 -6.90 8.37 2.80
N THR A 13 -6.34 7.61 1.86
CA THR A 13 -5.42 8.11 0.84
C THR A 13 -6.10 8.21 -0.53
N GLY A 14 -7.41 8.42 -0.54
CA GLY A 14 -8.19 8.73 -1.72
C GLY A 14 -8.76 7.53 -2.46
N VAL A 15 -9.50 7.86 -3.50
CA VAL A 15 -10.18 6.92 -4.41
C VAL A 15 -9.44 6.90 -5.74
N PHE A 16 -9.41 5.75 -6.37
CA PHE A 16 -8.93 5.55 -7.73
C PHE A 16 -9.84 4.57 -8.48
N THR A 17 -9.62 4.38 -9.76
CA THR A 17 -10.45 3.47 -10.57
C THR A 17 -9.61 2.49 -11.35
N LEU A 18 -10.09 1.24 -11.43
CA LEU A 18 -9.53 0.20 -12.28
C LEU A 18 -10.64 -0.47 -13.11
N ASP A 19 -10.23 -1.17 -14.18
CA ASP A 19 -11.16 -1.95 -14.98
C ASP A 19 -11.84 -3.03 -14.14
N GLY A 20 -13.17 -3.04 -14.11
CA GLY A 20 -13.94 -3.98 -13.31
C GLY A 20 -13.75 -5.44 -13.74
N GLY A 21 -13.51 -5.70 -15.03
CA GLY A 21 -13.21 -7.03 -15.53
C GLY A 21 -11.87 -7.54 -14.99
N SER A 22 -10.85 -6.69 -14.94
CA SER A 22 -9.56 -7.03 -14.35
C SER A 22 -9.66 -7.33 -12.86
N MET A 23 -10.50 -6.58 -12.14
CA MET A 23 -10.65 -6.73 -10.69
C MET A 23 -11.48 -7.97 -10.31
N PHE A 24 -12.53 -8.26 -11.04
CA PHE A 24 -13.41 -9.41 -10.77
C PHE A 24 -13.02 -10.69 -11.52
N GLY A 25 -12.07 -10.61 -12.44
CA GLY A 25 -11.49 -11.75 -13.15
C GLY A 25 -12.56 -12.57 -13.87
N VAL A 26 -12.71 -13.84 -13.50
CA VAL A 26 -13.65 -14.78 -14.13
C VAL A 26 -15.12 -14.55 -13.76
N VAL A 27 -15.43 -13.67 -12.81
CA VAL A 27 -16.81 -13.38 -12.41
C VAL A 27 -17.49 -12.57 -13.52
N PRO A 28 -18.62 -13.00 -14.08
CA PRO A 28 -19.33 -12.28 -15.13
C PRO A 28 -19.78 -10.86 -14.70
N LYS A 29 -19.66 -9.89 -15.61
CA LYS A 29 -20.05 -8.48 -15.36
C LYS A 29 -21.48 -8.36 -14.82
N ALA A 30 -22.42 -9.14 -15.35
CA ALA A 30 -23.82 -9.11 -14.89
C ALA A 30 -23.99 -9.43 -13.38
N LEU A 31 -23.04 -10.14 -12.78
CA LEU A 31 -23.04 -10.46 -11.35
C LEU A 31 -22.33 -9.37 -10.54
N TRP A 32 -21.08 -9.03 -10.87
CA TRP A 32 -20.34 -8.05 -10.07
C TRP A 32 -20.87 -6.62 -10.22
N ALA A 33 -21.38 -6.24 -11.40
CA ALA A 33 -21.96 -4.92 -11.60
C ALA A 33 -23.22 -4.69 -10.74
N LYS A 34 -23.99 -5.75 -10.51
CA LYS A 34 -25.16 -5.70 -9.61
C LYS A 34 -24.75 -5.69 -8.12
N ALA A 35 -23.70 -6.43 -7.78
CA ALA A 35 -23.27 -6.59 -6.39
C ALA A 35 -22.42 -5.40 -5.87
N TYR A 36 -21.72 -4.70 -6.74
CA TYR A 36 -20.80 -3.63 -6.37
C TYR A 36 -21.07 -2.34 -7.15
N HIS A 37 -20.61 -2.23 -8.39
CA HIS A 37 -20.69 -1.01 -9.21
C HIS A 37 -20.74 -1.36 -10.70
N PRO A 38 -21.62 -0.75 -11.51
CA PRO A 38 -21.78 -1.10 -12.94
C PRO A 38 -20.57 -0.78 -13.81
N GLY A 39 -19.63 0.00 -13.30
CA GLY A 39 -18.55 0.61 -14.07
C GLY A 39 -18.99 1.88 -14.79
N ASP A 40 -18.02 2.69 -15.18
CA ASP A 40 -18.23 3.83 -16.08
C ASP A 40 -18.19 3.37 -17.57
N GLU A 41 -18.19 4.33 -18.50
CA GLU A 41 -18.12 4.05 -19.96
C GLU A 41 -16.85 3.28 -20.35
N LEU A 42 -15.78 3.40 -19.56
CA LEU A 42 -14.53 2.66 -19.73
C LEU A 42 -14.46 1.38 -18.88
N ASN A 43 -15.60 0.94 -18.34
CA ASN A 43 -15.70 -0.23 -17.45
C ASN A 43 -14.93 -0.09 -16.13
N ARG A 44 -14.58 1.13 -15.71
CA ARG A 44 -13.84 1.38 -14.48
C ARG A 44 -14.76 1.39 -13.27
N ILE A 45 -14.31 0.77 -12.19
CA ILE A 45 -14.99 0.75 -10.88
C ILE A 45 -14.18 1.52 -9.85
N PRO A 46 -14.81 2.22 -8.90
CA PRO A 46 -14.10 2.92 -7.83
C PRO A 46 -13.48 1.94 -6.83
N LEU A 47 -12.29 2.26 -6.37
CA LEU A 47 -11.55 1.57 -5.32
C LEU A 47 -11.00 2.60 -4.34
N SER A 48 -10.80 2.23 -3.09
CA SER A 48 -10.21 3.11 -2.07
C SER A 48 -8.87 2.54 -1.61
N ALA A 49 -7.83 3.35 -1.63
CA ALA A 49 -6.57 3.03 -0.98
C ALA A 49 -6.69 3.39 0.51
N ARG A 50 -6.54 2.38 1.37
CA ARG A 50 -6.78 2.51 2.82
C ARG A 50 -5.66 1.89 3.64
N PRO A 51 -4.47 2.52 3.70
CA PRO A 51 -3.42 2.10 4.60
C PRO A 51 -3.90 2.08 6.05
N LEU A 52 -3.29 1.25 6.88
CA LEU A 52 -3.56 1.25 8.31
C LEU A 52 -2.45 1.97 9.07
N LEU A 53 -2.84 2.79 10.04
CA LEU A 53 -1.96 3.36 11.05
C LEU A 53 -2.10 2.53 12.33
N VAL A 54 -1.03 1.89 12.75
CA VAL A 54 -0.96 1.10 13.98
C VAL A 54 -0.10 1.83 15.00
N ARG A 55 -0.64 2.05 16.20
CA ARG A 55 0.01 2.80 17.26
C ARG A 55 -0.02 2.04 18.57
N TRP A 56 1.10 2.02 19.28
CA TRP A 56 1.22 1.52 20.66
C TRP A 56 2.42 2.19 21.33
N ASP A 57 2.33 2.46 22.59
CA ASP A 57 3.37 3.19 23.36
C ASP A 57 3.76 4.48 22.60
N ASP A 58 5.04 4.63 22.24
CA ASP A 58 5.59 5.71 21.41
C ASP A 58 5.69 5.37 19.92
N LYS A 59 5.34 4.12 19.52
CA LYS A 59 5.48 3.60 18.16
C LYS A 59 4.31 3.95 17.26
N LYS A 60 4.62 4.29 16.02
CA LYS A 60 3.69 4.57 14.94
C LYS A 60 4.18 3.90 13.66
N ILE A 61 3.45 2.90 13.19
CA ILE A 61 3.80 2.23 11.94
C ILE A 61 2.63 2.27 10.96
N LEU A 62 2.93 2.13 9.69
CA LEU A 62 1.93 1.98 8.64
C LEU A 62 1.94 0.56 8.09
N ILE A 63 0.77 0.11 7.65
CA ILE A 63 0.62 -1.03 6.75
C ILE A 63 0.14 -0.44 5.42
N ASP A 64 1.00 -0.55 4.40
CA ASP A 64 0.89 0.12 3.10
C ASP A 64 0.92 1.67 3.18
N THR A 65 0.91 2.34 2.01
CA THR A 65 1.05 3.80 1.90
C THR A 65 0.08 4.44 0.91
N GLY A 66 -0.75 3.64 0.24
CA GLY A 66 -1.70 4.12 -0.75
C GLY A 66 -1.07 4.53 -2.09
N ASN A 67 -1.85 5.22 -2.92
CA ASN A 67 -1.48 5.59 -4.28
C ASN A 67 -0.32 6.61 -4.38
N GLY A 68 -0.23 7.53 -3.41
CA GLY A 68 0.63 8.71 -3.54
C GLY A 68 0.12 9.73 -4.57
N ASP A 69 0.95 10.73 -4.86
CA ASP A 69 0.58 11.91 -5.66
C ASP A 69 1.51 12.16 -6.86
N LYS A 70 2.51 11.30 -7.10
CA LYS A 70 3.53 11.51 -8.15
C LYS A 70 3.16 11.04 -9.56
N PHE A 71 1.89 10.66 -9.77
CA PHE A 71 1.39 10.27 -11.10
C PHE A 71 1.53 11.38 -12.13
N SER A 72 1.92 11.03 -13.36
CA SER A 72 1.74 11.93 -14.50
C SER A 72 0.25 12.23 -14.70
N ASP A 73 -0.10 13.37 -15.31
CA ASP A 73 -1.50 13.73 -15.57
C ASP A 73 -2.21 12.66 -16.40
N LYS A 74 -1.50 12.03 -17.35
CA LYS A 74 -2.04 10.93 -18.15
C LYS A 74 -2.44 9.74 -17.27
N LEU A 75 -1.58 9.29 -16.36
CA LEU A 75 -1.87 8.16 -15.48
C LEU A 75 -2.93 8.52 -14.43
N ALA A 76 -2.87 9.73 -13.87
CA ALA A 76 -3.89 10.22 -12.95
C ALA A 76 -5.28 10.21 -13.60
N ASN A 77 -5.40 10.59 -14.88
CA ASN A 77 -6.66 10.51 -15.64
C ASN A 77 -7.10 9.07 -15.90
N ILE A 78 -6.16 8.17 -16.25
CA ILE A 78 -6.48 6.74 -16.47
C ILE A 78 -7.07 6.13 -15.22
N TYR A 79 -6.43 6.37 -14.07
CA TYR A 79 -6.83 5.80 -12.78
C TYR A 79 -7.80 6.69 -11.99
N SER A 80 -8.22 7.83 -12.54
CA SER A 80 -9.09 8.81 -11.85
C SER A 80 -8.55 9.25 -10.49
N ILE A 81 -7.23 9.39 -10.35
CA ILE A 81 -6.59 9.78 -9.10
C ILE A 81 -6.63 11.30 -8.93
N ASP A 82 -7.21 11.76 -7.82
CA ASP A 82 -7.09 13.14 -7.36
C ASP A 82 -5.81 13.28 -6.53
N LYS A 83 -4.75 13.79 -7.16
CA LYS A 83 -3.43 13.95 -6.53
C LYS A 83 -3.45 14.84 -5.28
N THR A 84 -4.46 15.69 -5.12
CA THR A 84 -4.60 16.56 -3.92
C THR A 84 -5.11 15.81 -2.70
N LYS A 85 -5.72 14.65 -2.90
CA LYS A 85 -6.30 13.79 -1.86
C LYS A 85 -5.53 12.50 -1.62
N SER A 86 -4.75 12.05 -2.61
CA SER A 86 -4.02 10.78 -2.56
C SER A 86 -2.66 10.87 -1.85
N SER A 87 -2.25 12.04 -1.41
CA SER A 87 -1.00 12.23 -0.66
C SER A 87 -1.07 11.61 0.73
N LEU A 88 -0.09 10.78 1.05
CA LEU A 88 0.07 10.20 2.38
C LEU A 88 0.23 11.29 3.46
N GLU A 89 0.92 12.39 3.15
CA GLU A 89 1.09 13.52 4.07
C GLU A 89 -0.26 14.16 4.45
N VAL A 90 -1.18 14.26 3.50
CA VAL A 90 -2.54 14.78 3.76
C VAL A 90 -3.31 13.83 4.67
N ALA A 91 -3.18 12.52 4.45
CA ALA A 91 -3.84 11.53 5.30
C ALA A 91 -3.27 11.51 6.73
N LEU A 92 -1.97 11.62 6.91
CA LEU A 92 -1.31 11.68 8.22
C LEU A 92 -1.75 12.91 9.05
N LYS A 93 -1.96 14.06 8.40
CA LYS A 93 -2.46 15.28 9.08
C LYS A 93 -3.80 15.10 9.77
N GLN A 94 -4.65 14.16 9.32
CA GLN A 94 -5.92 13.86 9.98
C GLN A 94 -5.74 13.24 11.37
N PHE A 95 -4.52 12.78 11.67
CA PHE A 95 -4.11 12.19 12.95
C PHE A 95 -3.09 13.04 13.70
N ASP A 96 -2.91 14.31 13.30
CA ASP A 96 -1.91 15.25 13.85
C ASP A 96 -0.47 14.69 13.72
N LEU A 97 -0.20 13.92 12.65
CA LEU A 97 1.10 13.32 12.39
C LEU A 97 1.79 13.96 11.19
N LYS A 98 3.11 13.97 11.25
CA LYS A 98 4.01 14.32 10.14
C LYS A 98 4.69 13.06 9.60
N PRO A 99 5.23 13.10 8.38
CA PRO A 99 5.99 11.99 7.81
C PRO A 99 7.14 11.49 8.71
N GLU A 100 7.79 12.42 9.40
CA GLU A 100 8.93 12.14 10.29
C GLU A 100 8.53 11.37 11.56
N ASP A 101 7.23 11.33 11.91
CA ASP A 101 6.71 10.65 13.09
C ASP A 101 6.50 9.15 12.89
N ILE A 102 6.64 8.64 11.66
CA ILE A 102 6.43 7.23 11.34
C ILE A 102 7.74 6.46 11.49
N ASP A 103 7.71 5.43 12.33
CA ASP A 103 8.88 4.58 12.64
C ASP A 103 9.12 3.49 11.59
N ALA A 104 8.03 2.93 11.04
CA ALA A 104 8.14 1.82 10.09
C ALA A 104 6.91 1.71 9.16
N VAL A 105 7.12 1.01 8.05
CA VAL A 105 6.05 0.62 7.11
C VAL A 105 6.18 -0.87 6.82
N ILE A 106 5.10 -1.62 6.93
CA ILE A 106 5.00 -2.99 6.45
C ILE A 106 4.24 -2.95 5.13
N LEU A 107 4.93 -3.24 4.02
CA LEU A 107 4.34 -3.27 2.69
C LEU A 107 3.76 -4.67 2.43
N THR A 108 2.45 -4.75 2.20
CA THR A 108 1.81 -6.03 1.85
C THR A 108 2.33 -6.53 0.51
N HIS A 109 2.46 -5.64 -0.44
CA HIS A 109 3.09 -5.84 -1.75
C HIS A 109 3.42 -4.49 -2.42
N LEU A 110 4.04 -4.53 -3.60
CA LEU A 110 4.61 -3.34 -4.26
C LEU A 110 3.79 -2.87 -5.47
N HIS A 111 2.48 -3.15 -5.55
CA HIS A 111 1.62 -2.49 -6.52
C HIS A 111 1.45 -1.02 -6.16
N PHE A 112 1.26 -0.18 -7.18
CA PHE A 112 1.25 1.29 -7.04
C PHE A 112 0.22 1.82 -6.04
N ASP A 113 -0.91 1.15 -5.88
CA ASP A 113 -1.98 1.52 -4.96
C ASP A 113 -1.70 1.16 -3.49
N HIS A 114 -0.63 0.41 -3.23
CA HIS A 114 -0.13 0.04 -1.91
C HIS A 114 1.16 0.75 -1.53
N VAL A 115 2.10 0.91 -2.47
CA VAL A 115 3.43 1.48 -2.18
C VAL A 115 3.63 2.88 -2.75
N GLY A 116 2.69 3.39 -3.55
CA GLY A 116 2.85 4.65 -4.27
C GLY A 116 3.12 5.86 -3.37
N GLY A 117 2.53 5.89 -2.16
CA GLY A 117 2.77 6.95 -1.18
C GLY A 117 4.09 6.86 -0.42
N ALA A 118 4.84 5.75 -0.56
CA ALA A 118 6.13 5.56 0.14
C ALA A 118 7.21 6.53 -0.34
N THR A 119 7.08 7.02 -1.56
CA THR A 119 7.99 8.01 -2.16
C THR A 119 7.21 9.18 -2.74
N LYS A 120 7.86 10.33 -2.84
CA LYS A 120 7.34 11.55 -3.45
C LYS A 120 8.32 12.17 -4.44
N LYS A 121 7.80 12.98 -5.34
CA LYS A 121 8.63 13.69 -6.33
C LYS A 121 8.83 15.15 -5.91
N ILE A 122 10.10 15.58 -5.82
CA ILE A 122 10.47 16.98 -5.60
C ILE A 122 11.39 17.42 -6.76
N GLY A 123 10.86 18.27 -7.62
CA GLY A 123 11.53 18.58 -8.90
C GLY A 123 11.66 17.30 -9.73
N ASP A 124 12.88 16.93 -10.11
CA ASP A 124 13.15 15.69 -10.87
C ASP A 124 13.60 14.52 -9.99
N LYS A 125 13.62 14.70 -8.67
CA LYS A 125 14.09 13.67 -7.74
C LYS A 125 12.92 12.92 -7.10
N ILE A 126 13.07 11.60 -7.01
CA ILE A 126 12.21 10.73 -6.20
C ILE A 126 12.89 10.52 -4.87
N ILE A 127 12.20 10.86 -3.79
CA ILE A 127 12.72 10.75 -2.43
C ILE A 127 11.72 10.02 -1.53
N PRO A 128 12.16 9.42 -0.40
CA PRO A 128 11.25 8.83 0.59
C PRO A 128 10.27 9.88 1.12
N THR A 129 8.99 9.52 1.22
CA THR A 129 7.97 10.34 1.90
C THR A 129 8.16 10.31 3.41
N LEU A 130 8.59 9.17 3.95
CA LEU A 130 8.74 8.88 5.38
C LEU A 130 10.23 8.70 5.68
N PRO A 131 10.98 9.79 5.96
CA PRO A 131 12.44 9.77 5.97
C PRO A 131 13.05 8.97 7.14
N ASN A 132 12.30 8.78 8.22
CA ASN A 132 12.75 8.06 9.42
C ASN A 132 12.29 6.60 9.44
N ALA A 133 11.39 6.20 8.52
CA ALA A 133 10.78 4.89 8.54
C ALA A 133 11.66 3.82 7.89
N LYS A 134 11.65 2.62 8.48
CA LYS A 134 12.10 1.39 7.82
C LYS A 134 10.92 0.73 7.10
N PHE A 135 11.15 0.24 5.89
CA PHE A 135 10.13 -0.42 5.08
C PHE A 135 10.41 -1.91 5.01
N TYR A 136 9.41 -2.74 5.29
CA TYR A 136 9.53 -4.19 5.33
C TYR A 136 8.71 -4.84 4.21
N VAL A 137 9.36 -5.70 3.41
CA VAL A 137 8.73 -6.42 2.30
C VAL A 137 9.34 -7.82 2.16
N GLN A 138 8.61 -8.78 1.61
CA GLN A 138 9.16 -10.09 1.30
C GLN A 138 10.26 -10.00 0.23
N LYS A 139 11.37 -10.68 0.47
CA LYS A 139 12.54 -10.72 -0.43
C LYS A 139 12.17 -11.20 -1.84
N ASP A 140 11.40 -12.29 -1.93
CA ASP A 140 10.97 -12.83 -3.20
C ASP A 140 9.98 -11.91 -3.92
N HIS A 141 9.15 -11.15 -3.16
CA HIS A 141 8.26 -10.16 -3.75
C HIS A 141 9.04 -8.98 -4.34
N LEU A 142 10.05 -8.47 -3.63
CA LEU A 142 10.93 -7.41 -4.15
C LEU A 142 11.63 -7.86 -5.43
N ASN A 143 12.13 -9.10 -5.46
CA ASN A 143 12.76 -9.66 -6.66
C ASN A 143 11.78 -9.76 -7.84
N TRP A 144 10.53 -10.14 -7.56
CA TRP A 144 9.46 -10.17 -8.54
C TRP A 144 9.11 -8.76 -9.05
N ALA A 145 8.92 -7.80 -8.17
CA ALA A 145 8.56 -6.42 -8.51
C ALA A 145 9.66 -5.71 -9.36
N LYS A 146 10.93 -6.07 -9.15
CA LYS A 146 12.04 -5.55 -9.97
C LYS A 146 12.03 -6.07 -11.40
N ASN A 147 11.53 -7.30 -11.61
CA ASN A 147 11.51 -8.01 -12.91
C ASN A 147 10.15 -8.71 -13.11
N PRO A 148 9.04 -7.95 -13.17
CA PRO A 148 7.70 -8.53 -13.27
C PRO A 148 7.47 -9.17 -14.64
N THR A 149 6.49 -10.09 -14.70
CA THR A 149 5.97 -10.59 -15.97
C THR A 149 5.21 -9.51 -16.73
N GLU A 150 4.97 -9.75 -18.02
CA GLU A 150 4.12 -8.86 -18.84
C GLU A 150 2.74 -8.60 -18.24
N LYS A 151 2.17 -9.60 -17.56
CA LYS A 151 0.87 -9.51 -16.89
C LYS A 151 0.86 -8.49 -15.75
N ASP A 152 1.94 -8.47 -14.94
CA ASP A 152 1.99 -7.71 -13.70
C ASP A 152 2.70 -6.36 -13.86
N ARG A 153 3.44 -6.18 -14.95
CA ARG A 153 4.31 -5.00 -15.16
C ARG A 153 3.62 -3.66 -14.99
N ALA A 154 2.36 -3.57 -15.41
CA ALA A 154 1.59 -2.33 -15.32
C ALA A 154 1.25 -1.91 -13.87
N SER A 155 1.38 -2.81 -12.91
CA SER A 155 1.09 -2.55 -11.49
C SER A 155 2.31 -2.14 -10.67
N PHE A 156 3.54 -2.33 -11.21
CA PHE A 156 4.79 -2.04 -10.50
C PHE A 156 5.48 -0.81 -11.08
N PHE A 157 5.49 0.29 -10.35
CA PHE A 157 6.25 1.49 -10.72
C PHE A 157 7.55 1.55 -9.92
N LYS A 158 8.69 1.47 -10.62
CA LYS A 158 10.02 1.47 -9.99
C LYS A 158 10.27 2.70 -9.12
N ASP A 159 9.71 3.85 -9.49
CA ASP A 159 9.80 5.09 -8.73
C ASP A 159 9.16 4.98 -7.34
N ASP A 160 8.29 3.99 -7.10
CA ASP A 160 7.61 3.82 -5.82
C ASP A 160 8.48 3.17 -4.74
N PHE A 161 9.52 2.39 -5.12
CA PHE A 161 10.30 1.62 -4.15
C PHE A 161 11.83 1.58 -4.40
N MET A 162 12.31 1.92 -5.60
CA MET A 162 13.75 1.76 -5.89
C MET A 162 14.62 2.77 -5.13
N SER A 163 14.12 3.98 -4.87
CA SER A 163 14.85 4.94 -4.04
C SER A 163 14.95 4.48 -2.59
N LEU A 164 13.90 3.86 -2.03
CA LEU A 164 13.93 3.28 -0.68
C LEU A 164 15.02 2.21 -0.55
N LEU A 165 15.18 1.39 -1.60
CA LEU A 165 16.22 0.37 -1.63
C LEU A 165 17.61 1.01 -1.73
N ALA A 166 17.79 2.03 -2.57
CA ALA A 166 19.07 2.73 -2.75
C ALA A 166 19.50 3.46 -1.47
N ASP A 167 18.55 4.01 -0.73
CA ASP A 167 18.78 4.75 0.52
C ASP A 167 18.93 3.81 1.75
N GLY A 168 18.83 2.48 1.56
CA GLY A 168 18.95 1.51 2.64
C GLY A 168 17.79 1.54 3.65
N LEU A 169 16.62 2.05 3.24
CA LEU A 169 15.40 2.10 4.06
C LEU A 169 14.53 0.85 3.86
N LEU A 170 14.67 0.13 2.75
CA LEU A 170 13.90 -1.06 2.44
C LEU A 170 14.61 -2.32 2.93
N GLU A 171 14.03 -2.98 3.92
CA GLU A 171 14.50 -4.24 4.49
C GLU A 171 13.68 -5.42 3.97
N THR A 172 14.35 -6.52 3.67
CA THR A 172 13.68 -7.73 3.18
C THR A 172 13.52 -8.78 4.27
N ILE A 173 12.34 -9.40 4.27
CA ILE A 173 11.99 -10.54 5.12
C ILE A 173 11.97 -11.79 4.25
N ASP A 174 12.40 -12.92 4.78
CA ASP A 174 12.40 -14.21 4.11
C ASP A 174 11.45 -15.17 4.82
N GLY A 175 10.21 -15.24 4.35
CA GLY A 175 9.18 -16.10 4.92
C GLY A 175 8.32 -15.43 6.01
N GLU A 176 7.69 -16.27 6.83
CA GLU A 176 6.90 -15.84 7.99
C GLU A 176 7.81 -15.36 9.12
N GLY A 177 7.43 -14.26 9.78
CA GLY A 177 8.21 -13.76 10.90
C GLY A 177 7.54 -12.62 11.67
N GLU A 178 7.98 -12.41 12.89
CA GLU A 178 7.57 -11.28 13.73
C GLU A 178 8.46 -10.06 13.42
N ILE A 179 7.83 -8.93 13.09
CA ILE A 179 8.51 -7.65 12.83
C ILE A 179 8.61 -6.84 14.13
N PHE A 180 7.52 -6.81 14.88
CA PHE A 180 7.42 -6.20 16.20
C PHE A 180 6.65 -7.16 17.10
N GLN A 181 6.90 -7.12 18.41
CA GLN A 181 6.19 -7.98 19.36
C GLN A 181 4.67 -7.86 19.20
N GLY A 182 4.04 -8.93 18.73
CA GLY A 182 2.62 -9.01 18.44
C GLY A 182 2.23 -8.59 17.01
N ILE A 183 3.20 -8.21 16.16
CA ILE A 183 2.97 -7.89 14.73
C ILE A 183 3.88 -8.77 13.90
N SER A 184 3.28 -9.68 13.14
CA SER A 184 3.98 -10.63 12.26
C SER A 184 3.46 -10.56 10.83
N VAL A 185 4.24 -11.10 9.90
CA VAL A 185 3.88 -11.22 8.50
C VAL A 185 3.83 -12.68 8.07
N ILE A 186 2.90 -12.99 7.17
CA ILE A 186 2.67 -14.32 6.62
C ILE A 186 2.70 -14.19 5.11
N PRO A 187 3.66 -14.80 4.39
CA PRO A 187 3.69 -14.75 2.93
C PRO A 187 2.52 -15.51 2.35
N VAL A 188 1.91 -14.92 1.33
CA VAL A 188 0.80 -15.51 0.58
C VAL A 188 1.02 -15.30 -0.92
N ASN A 189 0.40 -16.15 -1.74
CA ASN A 189 0.43 -16.06 -3.19
C ASN A 189 -1.00 -15.99 -3.74
N GLY A 190 -1.15 -15.45 -4.94
CA GLY A 190 -2.44 -15.38 -5.61
C GLY A 190 -2.58 -14.08 -6.37
N HIS A 191 -2.83 -12.97 -5.68
CA HIS A 191 -2.91 -11.64 -6.28
C HIS A 191 -1.59 -11.25 -6.97
N THR A 192 -0.48 -11.39 -6.25
CA THR A 192 0.88 -11.33 -6.80
C THR A 192 1.79 -12.31 -6.06
N LYS A 193 2.99 -12.57 -6.61
CA LYS A 193 3.94 -13.52 -6.03
C LYS A 193 4.51 -13.01 -4.72
N SER A 194 4.48 -13.86 -3.69
CA SER A 194 5.11 -13.61 -2.38
C SER A 194 4.69 -12.28 -1.73
N MET A 195 3.44 -11.86 -1.91
CA MET A 195 2.88 -10.81 -1.08
C MET A 195 2.75 -11.29 0.37
N GLN A 196 2.50 -10.41 1.31
CA GLN A 196 2.34 -10.78 2.71
C GLN A 196 1.07 -10.22 3.34
N THR A 197 0.45 -11.02 4.20
CA THR A 197 -0.59 -10.57 5.12
C THR A 197 0.06 -10.14 6.43
N VAL A 198 -0.46 -9.08 7.06
CA VAL A 198 0.00 -8.63 8.37
C VAL A 198 -0.96 -9.15 9.44
N LYS A 199 -0.40 -9.80 10.46
CA LYS A 199 -1.13 -10.30 11.61
C LYS A 199 -0.79 -9.46 12.83
N ILE A 200 -1.80 -8.87 13.47
CA ILE A 200 -1.65 -8.12 14.72
C ILE A 200 -2.38 -8.89 15.82
N THR A 201 -1.66 -9.27 16.87
CA THR A 201 -2.21 -10.09 17.99
C THR A 201 -1.82 -9.51 19.32
N ASP A 202 -2.79 -9.31 20.20
CA ASP A 202 -2.57 -8.99 21.62
C ASP A 202 -3.82 -9.33 22.45
N GLY A 203 -3.63 -9.78 23.70
CA GLY A 203 -4.73 -10.02 24.64
C GLY A 203 -5.79 -11.04 24.16
N GLY A 204 -5.40 -12.00 23.32
CA GLY A 204 -6.32 -13.02 22.78
C GLY A 204 -7.15 -12.53 21.57
N THR A 205 -6.96 -11.30 21.10
CA THR A 205 -7.60 -10.75 19.89
C THR A 205 -6.59 -10.70 18.75
N THR A 206 -7.04 -11.06 17.55
CA THR A 206 -6.20 -11.07 16.32
C THR A 206 -6.90 -10.35 15.18
N LEU A 207 -6.14 -9.54 14.45
CA LEU A 207 -6.48 -8.93 13.16
C LEU A 207 -5.54 -9.50 12.08
N TYR A 208 -6.10 -9.77 10.89
CA TYR A 208 -5.37 -10.14 9.67
C TYR A 208 -5.61 -9.10 8.58
#